data_36f5ca34c3fc678992cb5636a4ef5e9d
#
_entry.id   36f5ca34c3fc678992cb5636a4ef5e9d
#
_cell.length_a   1.000
_cell.length_b   1.000
_cell.length_c   1.000
_cell.angle_alpha   90.00
_cell.angle_beta   90.00
_cell.angle_gamma   90.00
#
_symmetry.space_group_name_H-M   'P 1'
#
loop_
_entity.id
_entity.type
_entity.pdbx_description
1 polymer ?
#
loop_
_entity_poly.entity_id
_entity_poly.type
_entity_poly.pdbx_seq_one_letter_code
_entity_poly.pdbx_strand_id
1 'polypeptide(L)'
;DTTESRGLGDVYKRQMYDAPGIGLAAIQVGVPKRIIVMDISKEEGKKEPRYFVNPVIKNKDSIKSTYEEGCLSVPNQFAEIDRPSKCEVEYLDYHGKKQLLKADGLLATCIQHEMDHLEGVLFIDYLSKLKKSMIIKKLSKLKSNTAVL
;
A
#
# COMPACT_ATOMS: atom_id res chain seq x y z
N ASP A 1 -13.08 -3.56 -17.16
CA ASP A 1 -12.85 -2.67 -18.29
C ASP A 1 -11.69 -1.72 -18.00
N THR A 2 -10.79 -1.58 -18.98
CA THR A 2 -9.57 -0.77 -18.90
C THR A 2 -9.88 0.73 -18.72
N THR A 3 -10.91 1.23 -19.38
CA THR A 3 -11.33 2.64 -19.30
C THR A 3 -11.85 2.97 -17.89
N GLU A 4 -12.65 2.09 -17.31
CA GLU A 4 -13.14 2.22 -15.93
C GLU A 4 -11.98 2.20 -14.95
N SER A 5 -11.04 1.27 -15.12
CA SER A 5 -9.87 1.16 -14.25
C SER A 5 -9.00 2.41 -14.31
N ARG A 6 -8.84 3.04 -15.46
CA ARG A 6 -8.10 4.30 -15.59
C ARG A 6 -8.76 5.45 -14.85
N GLY A 7 -10.09 5.59 -15.01
CA GLY A 7 -10.85 6.63 -14.28
C GLY A 7 -10.73 6.48 -12.78
N LEU A 8 -10.86 5.26 -12.26
CA LEU A 8 -10.70 4.95 -10.85
C LEU A 8 -9.25 5.20 -10.39
N GLY A 9 -8.27 4.79 -11.18
CA GLY A 9 -6.86 5.03 -10.87
C GLY A 9 -6.55 6.52 -10.70
N ASP A 10 -7.11 7.37 -11.55
CA ASP A 10 -6.91 8.82 -11.47
C ASP A 10 -7.53 9.41 -10.20
N VAL A 11 -8.68 8.92 -9.76
CA VAL A 11 -9.33 9.34 -8.50
C VAL A 11 -8.44 8.95 -7.30
N TYR A 12 -7.96 7.69 -7.26
CA TYR A 12 -7.13 7.19 -6.16
C TYR A 12 -5.76 7.85 -6.14
N LYS A 13 -5.20 8.19 -7.30
CA LYS A 13 -3.96 8.97 -7.38
C LYS A 13 -4.10 10.30 -6.63
N ARG A 14 -5.18 11.03 -6.85
CA ARG A 14 -5.46 12.27 -6.14
C ARG A 14 -5.58 12.05 -4.64
N GLN A 15 -6.33 11.04 -4.22
CA GLN A 15 -6.49 10.71 -2.80
C GLN A 15 -5.15 10.37 -2.15
N MET A 16 -4.29 9.63 -2.85
CA MET A 16 -2.95 9.29 -2.35
C MET A 16 -2.10 10.54 -2.11
N TYR A 17 -2.06 11.47 -3.07
CA TYR A 17 -1.27 12.69 -2.92
C TYR A 17 -1.85 13.63 -1.86
N ASP A 18 -3.17 13.74 -1.77
CA ASP A 18 -3.83 14.58 -0.76
C ASP A 18 -3.57 14.09 0.67
N ALA A 19 -3.41 12.79 0.85
CA ALA A 19 -3.16 12.15 2.13
C ALA A 19 -1.67 11.93 2.43
N PRO A 20 -0.74 12.66 1.85
CA PRO A 20 0.70 12.49 1.63
C PRO A 20 1.23 11.05 1.78
N GLY A 21 0.63 10.11 1.06
CA GLY A 21 1.07 8.73 1.02
C GLY A 21 1.87 8.40 -0.24
N ILE A 22 2.66 7.33 -0.19
CA ILE A 22 3.40 6.82 -1.34
C ILE A 22 2.68 5.69 -2.06
N GLY A 23 1.62 5.15 -1.47
CA GLY A 23 0.81 4.09 -2.05
C GLY A 23 -0.61 4.10 -1.50
N LEU A 24 -1.53 3.58 -2.30
CA LEU A 24 -2.94 3.44 -1.91
C LEU A 24 -3.56 2.27 -2.68
N ALA A 25 -4.24 1.39 -1.95
CA ALA A 25 -5.07 0.35 -2.55
C ALA A 25 -6.53 0.81 -2.52
N ALA A 26 -7.28 0.52 -3.59
CA ALA A 26 -8.68 0.94 -3.72
C ALA A 26 -9.54 0.51 -2.53
N ILE A 27 -9.27 -0.66 -1.96
CA ILE A 27 -10.03 -1.19 -0.83
C ILE A 27 -9.90 -0.31 0.44
N GLN A 28 -8.83 0.47 0.59
CA GLN A 28 -8.65 1.37 1.72
C GLN A 28 -9.68 2.50 1.74
N VAL A 29 -10.27 2.81 0.60
CA VAL A 29 -11.30 3.84 0.46
C VAL A 29 -12.68 3.23 0.21
N GLY A 30 -12.86 1.97 0.58
CA GLY A 30 -14.15 1.30 0.55
C GLY A 30 -14.57 0.75 -0.82
N VAL A 31 -13.65 0.70 -1.78
CA VAL A 31 -13.96 0.16 -3.12
C VAL A 31 -13.32 -1.22 -3.28
N PRO A 32 -14.13 -2.30 -3.43
CA PRO A 32 -13.62 -3.66 -3.52
C PRO A 32 -13.08 -3.99 -4.91
N LYS A 33 -12.11 -3.21 -5.37
CA LYS A 33 -11.41 -3.39 -6.64
C LYS A 33 -9.94 -3.64 -6.40
N ARG A 34 -9.34 -4.52 -7.20
CA ARG A 34 -7.91 -4.84 -7.10
C ARG A 34 -7.11 -3.83 -7.93
N ILE A 35 -7.00 -2.62 -7.40
CA ILE A 35 -6.27 -1.51 -8.01
C ILE A 35 -5.36 -0.90 -6.95
N ILE A 36 -4.10 -0.71 -7.31
CA ILE A 36 -3.09 -0.06 -6.47
C ILE A 36 -2.49 1.10 -7.25
N VAL A 37 -2.30 2.23 -6.58
CA VAL A 37 -1.56 3.38 -7.11
C VAL A 37 -0.38 3.64 -6.19
N MET A 38 0.79 3.89 -6.77
CA MET A 38 2.01 4.17 -6.00
C MET A 38 2.82 5.26 -6.68
N ASP A 39 3.52 6.05 -5.87
CA ASP A 39 4.55 6.98 -6.33
C ASP A 39 5.67 6.99 -5.30
N ILE A 40 6.80 6.39 -5.66
CA ILE A 40 8.00 6.34 -4.82
C ILE A 40 9.08 7.31 -5.29
N SER A 41 8.76 8.25 -6.18
CA SER A 41 9.73 9.23 -6.65
C SER A 41 10.23 10.09 -5.48
N LYS A 42 11.54 10.35 -5.46
CA LYS A 42 12.20 11.08 -4.38
C LYS A 42 12.49 12.53 -4.74
N GLU A 43 12.35 12.89 -6.02
CA GLU A 43 12.59 14.24 -6.48
C GLU A 43 11.40 15.14 -6.16
N GLU A 44 11.65 16.22 -5.44
CA GLU A 44 10.65 17.21 -5.11
C GLU A 44 10.07 17.83 -6.38
N GLY A 45 8.73 17.85 -6.48
CA GLY A 45 8.03 18.37 -7.65
C GLY A 45 7.93 17.42 -8.83
N LYS A 46 8.58 16.24 -8.77
CA LYS A 46 8.47 15.22 -9.82
C LYS A 46 7.52 14.13 -9.38
N LYS A 47 6.45 13.93 -10.14
CA LYS A 47 5.46 12.90 -9.89
C LYS A 47 5.61 11.77 -10.90
N GLU A 48 5.76 10.54 -10.42
CA GLU A 48 5.86 9.34 -11.25
C GLU A 48 4.87 8.28 -10.73
N PRO A 49 3.55 8.52 -10.87
CA PRO A 49 2.57 7.56 -10.39
C PRO A 49 2.59 6.26 -11.20
N ARG A 50 2.47 5.15 -10.50
CA ARG A 50 2.36 3.82 -11.10
C ARG A 50 1.01 3.22 -10.75
N TYR A 51 0.40 2.54 -11.72
CA TYR A 51 -0.91 1.92 -11.58
C TYR A 51 -0.77 0.41 -11.74
N PHE A 52 -1.34 -0.33 -10.82
CA PHE A 52 -1.34 -1.79 -10.85
C PHE A 52 -2.78 -2.27 -10.78
N VAL A 53 -3.27 -2.82 -11.89
CA VAL A 53 -4.62 -3.39 -11.99
C VAL A 53 -4.51 -4.90 -11.96
N ASN A 54 -5.29 -5.54 -11.10
CA ASN A 54 -5.31 -6.99 -10.90
C ASN A 54 -3.89 -7.57 -10.68
N PRO A 55 -3.10 -7.00 -9.76
CA PRO A 55 -1.74 -7.47 -9.53
C PRO A 55 -1.72 -8.84 -8.87
N VAL A 56 -0.73 -9.65 -9.26
CA VAL A 56 -0.48 -10.98 -8.68
C VAL A 56 1.02 -11.13 -8.44
N ILE A 57 1.40 -11.52 -7.24
CA ILE A 57 2.79 -11.82 -6.93
C ILE A 57 3.12 -13.20 -7.46
N LYS A 58 4.13 -13.29 -8.34
CA LYS A 58 4.58 -14.54 -8.95
C LYS A 58 5.73 -15.19 -8.17
N ASN A 59 6.67 -14.37 -7.71
CA ASN A 59 7.84 -14.85 -6.97
C ASN A 59 8.19 -13.87 -5.86
N LYS A 60 8.68 -14.41 -4.74
CA LYS A 60 9.24 -13.64 -3.62
C LYS A 60 10.60 -14.20 -3.27
N ASP A 61 11.57 -13.34 -2.97
CA ASP A 61 12.87 -13.74 -2.50
C ASP A 61 12.77 -14.31 -1.08
N SER A 62 13.64 -15.26 -0.74
CA SER A 62 13.77 -15.78 0.62
C SER A 62 14.50 -14.80 1.55
N ILE A 63 15.35 -13.95 0.99
CA ILE A 63 16.07 -12.91 1.75
C ILE A 63 15.12 -11.75 2.03
N LYS A 64 15.07 -11.32 3.30
CA LYS A 64 14.21 -10.24 3.74
C LYS A 64 15.00 -8.95 3.96
N SER A 65 14.32 -7.82 3.78
CA SER A 65 14.81 -6.50 4.17
C SER A 65 13.83 -5.87 5.15
N THR A 66 14.33 -4.96 5.98
CA THR A 66 13.56 -4.29 7.02
C THR A 66 13.36 -2.83 6.64
N TYR A 67 12.11 -2.38 6.66
CA TYR A 67 11.74 -0.97 6.50
C TYR A 67 10.74 -0.57 7.57
N GLU A 68 10.80 0.70 7.98
CA GLU A 68 9.76 1.28 8.80
C GLU A 68 8.52 1.50 7.94
N GLU A 69 7.41 0.90 8.33
CA GLU A 69 6.14 1.03 7.61
C GLU A 69 5.09 1.76 8.44
N GLY A 70 4.27 2.50 7.76
CA GLY A 70 3.06 3.11 8.27
C GLY A 70 1.97 3.01 7.22
N CYS A 71 0.75 3.35 7.58
CA CYS A 71 -0.37 3.25 6.65
C CYS A 71 -1.42 4.29 6.97
N LEU A 72 -2.07 4.82 5.94
CA LEU A 72 -3.17 5.77 6.08
C LEU A 72 -4.34 5.16 6.85
N SER A 73 -4.51 3.83 6.77
CA SER A 73 -5.53 3.09 7.53
C SER A 73 -5.20 2.93 9.02
N VAL A 74 -3.95 3.19 9.41
CA VAL A 74 -3.47 3.10 10.79
C VAL A 74 -2.73 4.40 11.14
N PRO A 75 -3.46 5.51 11.35
CA PRO A 75 -2.86 6.85 11.44
C PRO A 75 -1.83 6.98 12.57
N ASN A 76 -0.71 7.63 12.26
CA ASN A 76 0.34 8.01 13.22
C ASN A 76 1.00 6.83 13.95
N GLN A 77 0.89 5.63 13.42
CA GLN A 77 1.56 4.45 13.97
C GLN A 77 2.55 3.90 12.93
N PHE A 78 3.76 3.57 13.39
CA PHE A 78 4.83 3.07 12.54
C PHE A 78 5.52 1.89 13.21
N ALA A 79 6.04 0.96 12.42
CA ALA A 79 6.80 -0.17 12.93
C ALA A 79 7.75 -0.70 11.86
N GLU A 80 8.85 -1.30 12.30
CA GLU A 80 9.77 -2.00 11.40
C GLU A 80 9.18 -3.35 11.03
N ILE A 81 9.10 -3.59 9.72
CA ILE A 81 8.53 -4.82 9.16
C ILE A 81 9.57 -5.49 8.25
N ASP A 82 9.72 -6.79 8.40
CA ASP A 82 10.56 -7.62 7.54
C ASP A 82 9.71 -8.17 6.41
N ARG A 83 10.13 -7.90 5.18
CA ARG A 83 9.47 -8.42 3.98
C ARG A 83 10.50 -8.97 3.01
N PRO A 84 10.11 -9.90 2.11
CA PRO A 84 10.98 -10.30 1.00
C PRO A 84 11.58 -9.06 0.32
N SER A 85 12.89 -9.07 0.15
CA SER A 85 13.63 -7.90 -0.38
C SER A 85 13.36 -7.67 -1.86
N LYS A 86 12.93 -8.71 -2.57
CA LYS A 86 12.61 -8.68 -4.00
C LYS A 86 11.34 -9.46 -4.26
N CYS A 87 10.58 -9.04 -5.26
CA CYS A 87 9.42 -9.80 -5.72
C CYS A 87 9.15 -9.52 -7.19
N GLU A 88 8.41 -10.42 -7.83
CA GLU A 88 7.93 -10.24 -9.19
C GLU A 88 6.41 -10.16 -9.15
N VAL A 89 5.86 -9.12 -9.80
CA VAL A 89 4.42 -8.85 -9.83
C VAL A 89 3.96 -8.75 -11.26
N GLU A 90 2.99 -9.59 -11.62
CA GLU A 90 2.30 -9.50 -12.90
C GLU A 90 1.04 -8.67 -12.72
N TYR A 91 0.81 -7.72 -13.62
CA TYR A 91 -0.30 -6.77 -13.49
C TYR A 91 -0.70 -6.19 -14.85
N LEU A 92 -1.84 -5.51 -14.90
CA LEU A 92 -2.21 -4.66 -16.03
C LEU A 92 -1.83 -3.23 -15.70
N ASP A 93 -1.19 -2.54 -16.66
CA ASP A 93 -0.79 -1.15 -16.49
C ASP A 93 -1.95 -0.17 -16.76
N TYR A 94 -1.64 1.15 -16.71
CA TYR A 94 -2.62 2.20 -16.96
C TYR A 94 -3.35 2.04 -18.32
N HIS A 95 -2.68 1.45 -19.31
CA HIS A 95 -3.22 1.24 -20.64
C HIS A 95 -3.83 -0.16 -20.85
N GLY A 96 -3.90 -0.97 -19.81
CA GLY A 96 -4.45 -2.32 -19.86
C GLY A 96 -3.53 -3.36 -20.46
N LYS A 97 -2.24 -3.06 -20.59
CA LYS A 97 -1.25 -4.02 -21.07
C LYS A 97 -0.68 -4.84 -19.93
N LYS A 98 -0.47 -6.13 -20.19
CA LYS A 98 0.19 -7.02 -19.22
C LYS A 98 1.65 -6.61 -19.05
N GLN A 99 2.07 -6.50 -17.79
CA GLN A 99 3.43 -6.16 -17.41
C GLN A 99 3.92 -7.11 -16.33
N LEU A 100 5.22 -7.33 -16.30
CA LEU A 100 5.89 -8.02 -15.20
C LEU A 100 6.87 -7.05 -14.55
N LEU A 101 6.63 -6.74 -13.29
CA LEU A 101 7.53 -5.88 -12.51
C LEU A 101 8.47 -6.76 -11.70
N LYS A 102 9.78 -6.55 -11.86
CA LYS A 102 10.79 -7.11 -10.97
C LYS A 102 11.19 -6.02 -9.98
N ALA A 103 10.66 -6.10 -8.77
CA ALA A 103 10.82 -5.07 -7.76
C ALA A 103 11.88 -5.42 -6.74
N ASP A 104 12.63 -4.42 -6.29
CA ASP A 104 13.57 -4.50 -5.17
C ASP A 104 13.44 -3.25 -4.31
N GLY A 105 14.16 -3.22 -3.18
CA GLY A 105 14.22 -2.05 -2.30
C GLY A 105 12.86 -1.56 -1.85
N LEU A 106 12.69 -0.24 -1.79
CA LEU A 106 11.45 0.39 -1.34
C LEU A 106 10.26 0.02 -2.22
N LEU A 107 10.45 -0.13 -3.52
CA LEU A 107 9.38 -0.52 -4.44
C LEU A 107 8.83 -1.90 -4.07
N ALA A 108 9.70 -2.88 -3.78
CA ALA A 108 9.28 -4.21 -3.37
C ALA A 108 8.49 -4.16 -2.06
N THR A 109 8.96 -3.40 -1.08
CA THR A 109 8.27 -3.24 0.20
C THR A 109 6.91 -2.60 0.02
N CYS A 110 6.84 -1.51 -0.75
CA CYS A 110 5.61 -0.77 -0.96
C CYS A 110 4.56 -1.60 -1.71
N ILE A 111 4.93 -2.28 -2.79
CA ILE A 111 3.97 -3.10 -3.54
C ILE A 111 3.43 -4.25 -2.69
N GLN A 112 4.27 -4.88 -1.88
CA GLN A 112 3.83 -5.97 -0.99
C GLN A 112 2.89 -5.46 0.10
N HIS A 113 3.16 -4.28 0.67
CA HIS A 113 2.28 -3.63 1.65
C HIS A 113 0.89 -3.38 1.04
N GLU A 114 0.83 -2.82 -0.17
CA GLU A 114 -0.44 -2.54 -0.84
C GLU A 114 -1.15 -3.82 -1.29
N MET A 115 -0.40 -4.84 -1.73
CA MET A 115 -0.97 -6.14 -2.07
C MET A 115 -1.63 -6.80 -0.85
N ASP A 116 -1.05 -6.63 0.35
CA ASP A 116 -1.63 -7.13 1.58
C ASP A 116 -3.01 -6.52 1.84
N HIS A 117 -3.20 -5.23 1.55
CA HIS A 117 -4.53 -4.60 1.68
C HIS A 117 -5.58 -5.32 0.84
N LEU A 118 -5.22 -5.80 -0.33
CA LEU A 118 -6.14 -6.54 -1.20
C LEU A 118 -6.58 -7.87 -0.58
N GLU A 119 -5.79 -8.41 0.34
CA GLU A 119 -6.07 -9.65 1.07
C GLU A 119 -6.56 -9.39 2.51
N GLY A 120 -6.82 -8.12 2.85
CA GLY A 120 -7.28 -7.76 4.19
C GLY A 120 -6.19 -7.79 5.28
N VAL A 121 -4.92 -7.72 4.89
CA VAL A 121 -3.78 -7.76 5.81
C VAL A 121 -3.20 -6.36 5.99
N LEU A 122 -2.97 -5.96 7.24
CA LEU A 122 -2.32 -4.69 7.60
C LEU A 122 -0.90 -4.96 8.09
N PHE A 123 -0.03 -3.94 8.02
CA PHE A 123 1.36 -4.11 8.47
C PHE A 123 1.43 -4.49 9.96
N ILE A 124 0.51 -4.04 10.79
CA ILE A 124 0.47 -4.39 12.21
C ILE A 124 0.22 -5.88 12.46
N ASP A 125 -0.30 -6.61 11.48
CA ASP A 125 -0.53 -8.06 11.58
C ASP A 125 0.78 -8.85 11.63
N TYR A 126 1.90 -8.24 11.20
CA TYR A 126 3.24 -8.84 11.28
C TYR A 126 3.92 -8.62 12.63
N LEU A 127 3.32 -7.81 13.51
CA LEU A 127 3.88 -7.49 14.81
C LEU A 127 3.50 -8.55 15.86
N SER A 128 4.22 -8.52 17.00
CA SER A 128 3.83 -9.33 18.15
C SER A 128 2.44 -8.95 18.62
N LYS A 129 1.75 -9.88 19.30
CA LYS A 129 0.42 -9.62 19.85
C LYS A 129 0.40 -8.40 20.77
N LEU A 130 1.45 -8.23 21.57
CA LEU A 130 1.56 -7.10 22.47
C LEU A 130 1.66 -5.77 21.73
N LYS A 131 2.57 -5.67 20.76
CA LYS A 131 2.74 -4.46 19.96
C LYS A 131 1.48 -4.10 19.18
N LYS A 132 0.84 -5.08 18.56
CA LYS A 132 -0.41 -4.90 17.85
C LYS A 132 -1.52 -4.39 18.78
N SER A 133 -1.66 -4.98 19.97
CA SER A 133 -2.64 -4.55 20.97
C SER A 133 -2.41 -3.12 21.42
N MET A 134 -1.17 -2.72 21.62
CA MET A 134 -0.82 -1.34 22.01
C MET A 134 -1.25 -0.34 20.94
N ILE A 135 -1.01 -0.65 19.68
CA ILE A 135 -1.41 0.20 18.55
C ILE A 135 -2.93 0.31 18.48
N ILE A 136 -3.64 -0.80 18.58
CA ILE A 136 -5.11 -0.83 18.54
C ILE A 136 -5.70 0.02 19.68
N LYS A 137 -5.13 -0.07 20.90
CA LYS A 137 -5.56 0.77 22.03
C LYS A 137 -5.37 2.24 21.76
N LYS A 138 -4.24 2.64 21.18
CA LYS A 138 -3.98 4.05 20.82
C LYS A 138 -5.00 4.55 19.81
N LEU A 139 -5.32 3.76 18.79
CA LEU A 139 -6.32 4.12 17.79
C LEU A 139 -7.72 4.26 18.39
N SER A 140 -8.09 3.38 19.30
CA SER A 140 -9.38 3.43 20.00
C SER A 140 -9.50 4.70 20.85
N LYS A 141 -8.44 5.10 21.55
CA LYS A 141 -8.42 6.35 22.33
C LYS A 141 -8.59 7.57 21.44
N LEU A 142 -7.94 7.60 20.29
CA LEU A 142 -8.09 8.71 19.33
C LEU A 142 -9.53 8.82 18.84
N LYS A 143 -10.17 7.70 18.50
CA LYS A 143 -11.58 7.67 18.10
C LYS A 143 -12.50 8.17 19.20
N SER A 144 -12.29 7.71 20.44
CA SER A 144 -13.08 8.13 21.60
C SER A 144 -12.96 9.64 21.82
N ASN A 145 -11.76 10.18 21.77
CA ASN A 145 -11.53 11.62 21.93
C ASN A 145 -12.18 12.43 20.81
N THR A 146 -12.13 11.94 19.57
CA THR A 146 -12.79 12.59 18.44
C THR A 146 -14.32 12.57 18.59
N ALA A 147 -14.88 11.48 19.09
CA ALA A 147 -16.32 11.35 19.29
C ALA A 147 -16.86 12.28 20.38
N VAL A 148 -16.04 12.65 21.35
CA VAL A 148 -16.41 13.57 22.45
C VAL A 148 -16.36 15.03 22.01
N LEU A 149 -15.56 15.33 21.04
CA LEU A 149 -15.44 16.68 20.49
C LEU A 149 -16.54 16.98 19.46
#